data_cf23c89d1d19bca627bce86f0db27460
#
_entry.id   cf23c89d1d19bca627bce86f0db27460
#
_cell.length_a   1.000
_cell.length_b   1.000
_cell.length_c   1.000
_cell.angle_alpha   90.00
_cell.angle_beta   90.00
_cell.angle_gamma   90.00
#
_symmetry.space_group_name_H-M   'P 1'
#
loop_
_entity.id
_entity.type
_entity.pdbx_description
1 polymer ?
#
loop_
_entity_poly.entity_id
_entity_poly.type
_entity_poly.pdbx_seq_one_letter_code
_entity_poly.pdbx_strand_id
1 'polypeptide(L)'
;MSNVALKKIPDWVWWSLCPIFGALTIAYAGYTTKTDRWLQIGGVLSAISLLAAFCGQSWLVYLAMPVQFAIAMSIKNPYLIKSAPRGAILPTDRQTATSIASIRGKVDINKCSKDDLVHVLGLPIAYANNIESIKAEGYMFIQLEELTTLADVPEKYCQAIEPMIAFNYYEQADDPINWQRLNVLPMSELVELGLDRDSAAAICTERHRHGAYRSLIEVKRRTGLPIALYKHLI
;
A
#
# COMPACT_ATOMS: atom_id res chain seq x y z
N MET A 1 -11.73 -9.32 -9.64
CA MET A 1 -12.99 -8.57 -9.31
C MET A 1 -12.72 -7.12 -9.64
N SER A 2 -13.50 -6.50 -10.55
CA SER A 2 -13.31 -5.09 -10.89
C SER A 2 -13.82 -4.21 -9.74
N ASN A 3 -13.10 -3.14 -9.38
CA ASN A 3 -13.53 -2.17 -8.37
C ASN A 3 -14.81 -1.43 -8.85
N VAL A 4 -15.95 -2.05 -8.65
CA VAL A 4 -17.27 -1.46 -8.99
C VAL A 4 -17.45 -0.11 -8.28
N ALA A 5 -16.88 0.04 -7.08
CA ALA A 5 -16.95 1.27 -6.29
C ALA A 5 -16.31 2.48 -7.00
N LEU A 6 -15.16 2.32 -7.67
CA LEU A 6 -14.52 3.42 -8.41
C LEU A 6 -15.16 3.72 -9.78
N LYS A 7 -15.95 2.78 -10.32
CA LYS A 7 -16.72 3.01 -11.55
C LYS A 7 -17.98 3.84 -11.31
N LYS A 8 -18.50 3.85 -10.09
CA LYS A 8 -19.69 4.64 -9.74
C LYS A 8 -19.34 6.14 -9.80
N ILE A 9 -20.19 6.90 -10.48
CA ILE A 9 -20.12 8.36 -10.48
C ILE A 9 -21.03 8.84 -9.34
N PRO A 10 -20.49 9.51 -8.30
CA PRO A 10 -21.31 10.07 -7.23
C PRO A 10 -22.28 11.13 -7.76
N ASP A 11 -23.44 11.23 -7.16
CA ASP A 11 -24.51 12.14 -7.61
C ASP A 11 -24.06 13.62 -7.60
N TRP A 12 -23.22 14.01 -6.65
CA TRP A 12 -22.71 15.37 -6.54
C TRP A 12 -21.89 15.79 -7.80
N VAL A 13 -21.30 14.85 -8.53
CA VAL A 13 -20.56 15.13 -9.78
C VAL A 13 -21.54 15.63 -10.86
N TRP A 14 -22.72 15.03 -10.94
CA TRP A 14 -23.75 15.49 -11.89
C TRP A 14 -24.29 16.87 -11.53
N TRP A 15 -24.44 17.17 -10.25
CA TRP A 15 -24.86 18.49 -9.78
C TRP A 15 -23.83 19.58 -10.09
N SER A 16 -22.56 19.24 -10.40
CA SER A 16 -21.57 20.21 -10.84
C SER A 16 -21.88 20.84 -12.21
N LEU A 17 -22.84 20.27 -12.97
CA LEU A 17 -23.36 20.86 -14.20
C LEU A 17 -24.43 21.93 -13.95
N CYS A 18 -24.80 22.20 -12.69
CA CYS A 18 -25.72 23.28 -12.37
C CYS A 18 -25.03 24.66 -12.60
N PRO A 19 -25.60 25.58 -13.39
CA PRO A 19 -24.90 26.79 -13.84
C PRO A 19 -24.34 27.66 -12.71
N ILE A 20 -25.12 27.94 -11.68
CA ILE A 20 -24.75 28.86 -10.59
C ILE A 20 -24.17 28.10 -9.39
N PHE A 21 -24.79 26.97 -9.03
CA PHE A 21 -24.48 26.24 -7.81
C PHE A 21 -23.56 25.03 -8.02
N GLY A 22 -23.17 24.74 -9.26
CA GLY A 22 -22.37 23.56 -9.58
C GLY A 22 -21.04 23.51 -8.85
N ALA A 23 -20.37 24.65 -8.65
CA ALA A 23 -19.12 24.71 -7.91
C ALA A 23 -19.28 24.44 -6.41
N LEU A 24 -20.47 24.64 -5.81
CA LEU A 24 -20.72 24.29 -4.41
C LEU A 24 -20.60 22.78 -4.17
N THR A 25 -20.82 21.95 -5.18
CA THR A 25 -20.65 20.49 -5.05
C THR A 25 -19.20 20.11 -4.89
N ILE A 26 -18.26 20.85 -5.48
CA ILE A 26 -16.81 20.70 -5.30
C ILE A 26 -16.43 21.12 -3.87
N ALA A 27 -16.99 22.23 -3.38
CA ALA A 27 -16.79 22.67 -1.99
C ALA A 27 -17.36 21.65 -1.01
N TYR A 28 -18.54 21.09 -1.27
CA TYR A 28 -19.13 20.00 -0.49
C TYR A 28 -18.22 18.76 -0.44
N ALA A 29 -17.66 18.34 -1.59
CA ALA A 29 -16.72 17.25 -1.64
C ALA A 29 -15.45 17.55 -0.81
N GLY A 30 -14.97 18.79 -0.81
CA GLY A 30 -13.86 19.26 0.03
C GLY A 30 -14.19 19.21 1.52
N TYR A 31 -15.38 19.68 1.88
CA TYR A 31 -15.87 19.69 3.27
C TYR A 31 -15.99 18.26 3.83
N THR A 32 -16.66 17.36 3.10
CA THR A 32 -16.89 15.97 3.55
C THR A 32 -15.62 15.15 3.65
N THR A 33 -14.61 15.42 2.81
CA THR A 33 -13.32 14.73 2.82
C THR A 33 -12.22 15.46 3.59
N LYS A 34 -12.55 16.58 4.26
CA LYS A 34 -11.60 17.46 4.99
C LYS A 34 -10.41 17.85 4.11
N THR A 35 -10.68 18.24 2.85
CA THR A 35 -9.66 18.62 1.88
C THR A 35 -9.79 20.10 1.56
N ASP A 36 -8.99 20.93 2.23
CA ASP A 36 -9.07 22.41 2.16
C ASP A 36 -8.92 22.93 0.73
N ARG A 37 -8.06 22.30 -0.08
CA ARG A 37 -7.89 22.70 -1.49
C ARG A 37 -9.19 22.60 -2.29
N TRP A 38 -9.96 21.54 -2.12
CA TRP A 38 -11.23 21.39 -2.86
C TRP A 38 -12.30 22.33 -2.33
N LEU A 39 -12.30 22.56 -1.02
CA LEU A 39 -13.18 23.52 -0.38
C LEU A 39 -12.91 24.94 -0.92
N GLN A 40 -11.65 25.35 -1.00
CA GLN A 40 -11.24 26.64 -1.52
C GLN A 40 -11.56 26.80 -3.02
N ILE A 41 -11.21 25.81 -3.84
CA ILE A 41 -11.51 25.81 -5.27
C ILE A 41 -13.03 25.94 -5.51
N GLY A 42 -13.83 25.12 -4.84
CA GLY A 42 -15.28 25.18 -4.95
C GLY A 42 -15.86 26.50 -4.46
N GLY A 43 -15.33 27.04 -3.35
CA GLY A 43 -15.75 28.34 -2.82
C GLY A 43 -15.45 29.51 -3.77
N VAL A 44 -14.22 29.57 -4.31
CA VAL A 44 -13.82 30.61 -5.27
C VAL A 44 -14.64 30.54 -6.56
N LEU A 45 -14.80 29.33 -7.13
CA LEU A 45 -15.61 29.16 -8.34
C LEU A 45 -17.08 29.51 -8.10
N SER A 46 -17.63 29.20 -6.93
CA SER A 46 -19.01 29.58 -6.55
C SER A 46 -19.14 31.11 -6.45
N ALA A 47 -18.18 31.78 -5.81
CA ALA A 47 -18.20 33.24 -5.70
C ALA A 47 -18.13 33.90 -7.08
N ILE A 48 -17.25 33.42 -7.97
CA ILE A 48 -17.14 33.93 -9.37
C ILE A 48 -18.46 33.70 -10.11
N SER A 49 -19.07 32.53 -10.02
CA SER A 49 -20.34 32.25 -10.72
C SER A 49 -21.48 33.11 -10.21
N LEU A 50 -21.56 33.36 -8.91
CA LEU A 50 -22.56 34.24 -8.29
C LEU A 50 -22.35 35.70 -8.71
N LEU A 51 -21.10 36.19 -8.68
CA LEU A 51 -20.79 37.56 -9.14
C LEU A 51 -21.12 37.76 -10.63
N ALA A 52 -20.77 36.78 -11.47
CA ALA A 52 -21.11 36.84 -12.90
C ALA A 52 -22.61 36.89 -13.14
N ALA A 53 -23.39 36.10 -12.39
CA ALA A 53 -24.84 36.09 -12.46
C ALA A 53 -25.43 37.42 -12.00
N PHE A 54 -24.92 38.01 -10.91
CA PHE A 54 -25.36 39.26 -10.36
C PHE A 54 -25.06 40.46 -11.29
N CYS A 55 -23.89 40.42 -11.96
CA CYS A 55 -23.48 41.45 -12.94
C CYS A 55 -24.17 41.28 -14.32
N GLY A 56 -25.10 40.34 -14.48
CA GLY A 56 -25.78 40.10 -15.73
C GLY A 56 -24.95 39.39 -16.80
N GLN A 57 -23.76 38.89 -16.46
CA GLN A 57 -22.84 38.20 -17.36
C GLN A 57 -23.14 36.69 -17.44
N SER A 58 -24.37 36.35 -17.79
CA SER A 58 -24.86 34.97 -17.81
C SER A 58 -24.04 34.01 -18.68
N TRP A 59 -23.43 34.51 -19.76
CA TRP A 59 -22.59 33.69 -20.64
C TRP A 59 -21.35 33.14 -19.92
N LEU A 60 -20.77 33.87 -18.95
CA LEU A 60 -19.64 33.41 -18.13
C LEU A 60 -20.06 32.22 -17.22
N VAL A 61 -21.28 32.27 -16.73
CA VAL A 61 -21.81 31.15 -15.88
C VAL A 61 -21.93 29.86 -16.70
N TYR A 62 -22.41 29.95 -17.95
CA TYR A 62 -22.47 28.80 -18.85
C TYR A 62 -21.10 28.28 -19.26
N LEU A 63 -20.12 29.18 -19.44
CA LEU A 63 -18.73 28.83 -19.75
C LEU A 63 -18.05 28.15 -18.57
N ALA A 64 -18.43 28.46 -17.33
CA ALA A 64 -17.90 27.85 -16.14
C ALA A 64 -18.36 26.39 -15.95
N MET A 65 -19.52 26.00 -16.48
CA MET A 65 -20.07 24.63 -16.30
C MET A 65 -19.13 23.50 -16.74
N PRO A 66 -18.57 23.49 -17.97
CA PRO A 66 -17.67 22.42 -18.37
C PRO A 66 -16.39 22.40 -17.52
N VAL A 67 -15.91 23.54 -17.05
CA VAL A 67 -14.75 23.62 -16.15
C VAL A 67 -15.06 23.00 -14.80
N GLN A 68 -16.20 23.35 -14.20
CA GLN A 68 -16.69 22.78 -12.94
C GLN A 68 -16.85 21.27 -13.04
N PHE A 69 -17.45 20.78 -14.12
CA PHE A 69 -17.62 19.36 -14.37
C PHE A 69 -16.28 18.64 -14.56
N ALA A 70 -15.36 19.20 -15.32
CA ALA A 70 -14.01 18.64 -15.50
C ALA A 70 -13.26 18.52 -14.16
N ILE A 71 -13.34 19.54 -13.30
CA ILE A 71 -12.77 19.50 -11.96
C ILE A 71 -13.46 18.42 -11.10
N ALA A 72 -14.79 18.38 -11.10
CA ALA A 72 -15.55 17.37 -10.35
C ALA A 72 -15.16 15.94 -10.78
N MET A 73 -15.03 15.71 -12.08
CA MET A 73 -14.58 14.43 -12.63
C MET A 73 -13.14 14.09 -12.24
N SER A 74 -12.22 15.07 -12.19
CA SER A 74 -10.83 14.84 -11.79
C SER A 74 -10.69 14.46 -10.32
N ILE A 75 -11.52 15.02 -9.43
CA ILE A 75 -11.50 14.73 -7.99
C ILE A 75 -12.38 13.55 -7.58
N LYS A 76 -13.18 12.99 -8.50
CA LYS A 76 -14.09 11.87 -8.24
C LYS A 76 -13.40 10.67 -7.57
N ASN A 77 -12.32 10.15 -8.17
CA ASN A 77 -11.62 8.99 -7.64
C ASN A 77 -10.97 9.27 -6.27
N PRO A 78 -10.20 10.36 -6.10
CA PRO A 78 -9.72 10.77 -4.78
C PRO A 78 -10.83 10.93 -3.73
N TYR A 79 -11.98 11.51 -4.11
CA TYR A 79 -13.14 11.62 -3.22
C TYR A 79 -13.66 10.25 -2.77
N LEU A 80 -13.89 9.33 -3.73
CA LEU A 80 -14.35 7.98 -3.41
C LEU A 80 -13.39 7.24 -2.49
N ILE A 81 -12.08 7.34 -2.74
CA ILE A 81 -11.07 6.71 -1.89
C ILE A 81 -11.08 7.31 -0.47
N LYS A 82 -11.22 8.64 -0.32
CA LYS A 82 -11.25 9.30 0.99
C LYS A 82 -12.54 9.04 1.78
N SER A 83 -13.69 9.06 1.09
CA SER A 83 -15.02 8.94 1.72
C SER A 83 -15.41 7.49 2.02
N ALA A 84 -14.89 6.52 1.26
CA ALA A 84 -15.19 5.12 1.49
C ALA A 84 -14.55 4.61 2.80
N PRO A 85 -15.22 3.73 3.56
CA PRO A 85 -14.59 3.07 4.70
C PRO A 85 -13.37 2.24 4.28
N ARG A 86 -12.47 1.97 5.25
CA ARG A 86 -11.32 1.09 5.00
C ARG A 86 -11.81 -0.27 4.52
N GLY A 87 -11.19 -0.81 3.48
CA GLY A 87 -11.56 -2.10 2.91
C GLY A 87 -12.67 -2.07 1.86
N ALA A 88 -13.40 -0.96 1.69
CA ALA A 88 -14.44 -0.87 0.65
C ALA A 88 -13.88 -0.78 -0.78
N ILE A 89 -12.65 -0.33 -0.92
CA ILE A 89 -11.94 -0.25 -2.20
C ILE A 89 -10.66 -1.07 -2.07
N LEU A 90 -10.61 -2.20 -2.78
CA LEU A 90 -9.47 -3.11 -2.76
C LEU A 90 -8.50 -2.80 -3.91
N PRO A 91 -7.18 -3.00 -3.73
CA PRO A 91 -6.17 -2.86 -4.78
C PRO A 91 -6.28 -4.03 -5.77
N THR A 92 -7.07 -3.88 -6.82
CA THR A 92 -7.24 -4.91 -7.86
C THR A 92 -6.12 -4.87 -8.90
N ASP A 93 -5.47 -3.74 -9.03
CA ASP A 93 -4.38 -3.47 -9.96
C ASP A 93 -3.42 -2.42 -9.38
N ARG A 94 -2.21 -2.36 -9.93
CA ARG A 94 -1.14 -1.46 -9.47
C ARG A 94 -1.54 0.02 -9.51
N GLN A 95 -2.32 0.45 -10.51
CA GLN A 95 -2.73 1.84 -10.63
C GLN A 95 -3.72 2.24 -9.52
N THR A 96 -4.69 1.38 -9.24
CA THR A 96 -5.63 1.56 -8.12
C THR A 96 -4.88 1.56 -6.79
N ALA A 97 -3.94 0.63 -6.58
CA ALA A 97 -3.10 0.56 -5.40
C ALA A 97 -2.28 1.85 -5.20
N THR A 98 -1.66 2.38 -6.27
CA THR A 98 -0.93 3.65 -6.23
C THR A 98 -1.83 4.81 -5.82
N SER A 99 -3.05 4.86 -6.36
CA SER A 99 -4.03 5.90 -6.01
C SER A 99 -4.47 5.81 -4.55
N ILE A 100 -4.70 4.60 -4.04
CA ILE A 100 -5.04 4.38 -2.63
C ILE A 100 -3.87 4.77 -1.73
N ALA A 101 -2.65 4.33 -2.06
CA ALA A 101 -1.44 4.62 -1.29
C ALA A 101 -1.13 6.12 -1.21
N SER A 102 -1.33 6.87 -2.31
CA SER A 102 -1.11 8.32 -2.34
C SER A 102 -2.08 9.10 -1.45
N ILE A 103 -3.27 8.54 -1.19
CA ILE A 103 -4.34 9.20 -0.44
C ILE A 103 -4.40 8.74 1.03
N ARG A 104 -4.26 7.42 1.27
CA ARG A 104 -4.39 6.81 2.60
C ARG A 104 -3.07 6.47 3.27
N GLY A 105 -1.97 6.58 2.54
CA GLY A 105 -0.65 6.12 2.97
C GLY A 105 -0.42 4.64 2.70
N LYS A 106 0.78 4.20 3.01
CA LYS A 106 1.19 2.79 2.87
C LYS A 106 0.87 2.01 4.14
N VAL A 107 0.65 0.72 3.98
CA VAL A 107 0.46 -0.25 5.06
C VAL A 107 1.80 -0.89 5.38
N ASP A 108 2.22 -0.80 6.62
CA ASP A 108 3.43 -1.45 7.08
C ASP A 108 3.15 -2.92 7.39
N ILE A 109 3.75 -3.82 6.61
CA ILE A 109 3.55 -5.27 6.74
C ILE A 109 3.93 -5.78 8.13
N ASN A 110 4.96 -5.21 8.73
CA ASN A 110 5.47 -5.68 10.02
C ASN A 110 4.56 -5.27 11.20
N LYS A 111 3.77 -4.20 11.05
CA LYS A 111 2.85 -3.70 12.08
C LYS A 111 1.37 -3.91 11.81
N CYS A 112 1.00 -4.16 10.55
CA CYS A 112 -0.40 -4.30 10.18
C CYS A 112 -1.03 -5.52 10.87
N SER A 113 -2.31 -5.43 11.12
CA SER A 113 -3.12 -6.54 11.61
C SER A 113 -3.50 -7.49 10.47
N LYS A 114 -3.92 -8.70 10.81
CA LYS A 114 -4.51 -9.65 9.86
C LYS A 114 -5.70 -9.05 9.12
N ASP A 115 -6.52 -8.27 9.81
CA ASP A 115 -7.65 -7.58 9.21
C ASP A 115 -7.21 -6.55 8.16
N ASP A 116 -6.10 -5.84 8.38
CA ASP A 116 -5.53 -4.94 7.38
C ASP A 116 -5.03 -5.70 6.15
N LEU A 117 -4.41 -6.87 6.34
CA LEU A 117 -3.96 -7.73 5.23
C LEU A 117 -5.13 -8.16 4.35
N VAL A 118 -6.25 -8.56 4.96
CA VAL A 118 -7.44 -9.06 4.24
C VAL A 118 -8.27 -7.90 3.69
N HIS A 119 -8.61 -6.91 4.51
CA HIS A 119 -9.60 -5.89 4.17
C HIS A 119 -9.00 -4.65 3.53
N VAL A 120 -7.72 -4.33 3.77
CA VAL A 120 -7.06 -3.16 3.17
C VAL A 120 -6.23 -3.56 1.96
N LEU A 121 -5.41 -4.60 2.09
CA LEU A 121 -4.57 -5.10 0.99
C LEU A 121 -5.29 -6.08 0.08
N GLY A 122 -6.43 -6.63 0.50
CA GLY A 122 -7.22 -7.57 -0.31
C GLY A 122 -6.59 -8.95 -0.48
N LEU A 123 -5.69 -9.33 0.43
CA LEU A 123 -5.09 -10.65 0.41
C LEU A 123 -6.11 -11.72 0.85
N PRO A 124 -6.15 -12.86 0.19
CA PRO A 124 -6.88 -14.03 0.70
C PRO A 124 -6.44 -14.38 2.12
N ILE A 125 -7.40 -14.80 2.95
CA ILE A 125 -7.18 -15.08 4.37
C ILE A 125 -6.08 -16.13 4.63
N ALA A 126 -5.89 -17.06 3.70
CA ALA A 126 -4.83 -18.08 3.80
C ALA A 126 -3.45 -17.43 3.83
N TYR A 127 -3.18 -16.49 2.92
CA TYR A 127 -1.89 -15.77 2.87
C TYR A 127 -1.72 -14.80 4.04
N ALA A 128 -2.82 -14.17 4.48
CA ALA A 128 -2.78 -13.33 5.68
C ALA A 128 -2.41 -14.15 6.93
N ASN A 129 -2.92 -15.39 7.05
CA ASN A 129 -2.54 -16.31 8.12
C ASN A 129 -1.04 -16.67 8.07
N ASN A 130 -0.51 -16.96 6.86
CA ASN A 130 0.90 -17.29 6.71
C ASN A 130 1.79 -16.12 7.14
N ILE A 131 1.44 -14.89 6.71
CA ILE A 131 2.16 -13.67 7.10
C ILE A 131 2.13 -13.48 8.62
N GLU A 132 0.94 -13.61 9.24
CA GLU A 132 0.79 -13.48 10.70
C GLU A 132 1.57 -14.55 11.47
N SER A 133 1.57 -15.81 11.00
CA SER A 133 2.34 -16.89 11.61
C SER A 133 3.84 -16.59 11.60
N ILE A 134 4.36 -16.12 10.45
CA ILE A 134 5.76 -15.76 10.30
C ILE A 134 6.13 -14.57 11.20
N LYS A 135 5.25 -13.56 11.30
CA LYS A 135 5.42 -12.42 12.21
C LYS A 135 5.40 -12.84 13.69
N ALA A 136 4.51 -13.79 14.05
CA ALA A 136 4.43 -14.34 15.41
C ALA A 136 5.70 -15.11 15.82
N GLU A 137 6.43 -15.66 14.84
CA GLU A 137 7.76 -16.27 15.05
C GLU A 137 8.89 -15.21 15.19
N GLY A 138 8.55 -13.92 15.22
CA GLY A 138 9.51 -12.82 15.38
C GLY A 138 10.16 -12.36 14.07
N TYR A 139 9.73 -12.88 12.92
CA TYR A 139 10.30 -12.48 11.64
C TYR A 139 9.79 -11.12 11.17
N MET A 140 10.69 -10.28 10.66
CA MET A 140 10.35 -9.01 10.02
C MET A 140 10.62 -9.07 8.52
N PHE A 141 9.58 -8.80 7.74
CA PHE A 141 9.70 -8.68 6.28
C PHE A 141 10.44 -7.40 5.91
N ILE A 142 11.40 -7.49 4.99
CA ILE A 142 12.18 -6.34 4.53
C ILE A 142 12.01 -6.07 3.03
N GLN A 143 11.50 -7.02 2.27
CA GLN A 143 11.29 -6.87 0.83
C GLN A 143 10.10 -7.72 0.33
N LEU A 144 9.57 -7.30 -0.82
CA LEU A 144 8.36 -7.88 -1.40
C LEU A 144 8.51 -9.37 -1.75
N GLU A 145 9.68 -9.78 -2.21
CA GLU A 145 9.99 -11.15 -2.60
C GLU A 145 9.86 -12.15 -1.44
N GLU A 146 10.02 -11.69 -0.21
CA GLU A 146 9.85 -12.52 0.99
C GLU A 146 8.39 -12.93 1.20
N LEU A 147 7.42 -12.08 0.83
CA LEU A 147 6.01 -12.45 0.87
C LEU A 147 5.70 -13.63 -0.06
N THR A 148 6.37 -13.67 -1.22
CA THR A 148 6.21 -14.78 -2.17
C THR A 148 6.95 -16.04 -1.70
N THR A 149 8.16 -15.88 -1.15
CA THR A 149 9.05 -17.00 -0.85
C THR A 149 8.76 -17.64 0.51
N LEU A 150 8.37 -16.84 1.51
CA LEU A 150 8.15 -17.30 2.89
C LEU A 150 6.65 -17.49 3.20
N ALA A 151 5.81 -16.55 2.75
CA ALA A 151 4.38 -16.58 3.05
C ALA A 151 3.53 -17.18 1.92
N ASP A 152 4.15 -17.71 0.86
CA ASP A 152 3.52 -18.34 -0.30
C ASP A 152 2.50 -17.43 -1.02
N VAL A 153 2.65 -16.10 -0.91
CA VAL A 153 1.77 -15.14 -1.59
C VAL A 153 2.09 -15.15 -3.08
N PRO A 154 1.14 -15.48 -3.97
CA PRO A 154 1.40 -15.47 -5.40
C PRO A 154 1.85 -14.10 -5.90
N GLU A 155 2.82 -14.08 -6.80
CA GLU A 155 3.45 -12.86 -7.34
C GLU A 155 2.42 -11.84 -7.87
N LYS A 156 1.33 -12.31 -8.48
CA LYS A 156 0.24 -11.45 -8.97
C LYS A 156 -0.38 -10.56 -7.89
N TYR A 157 -0.49 -11.06 -6.65
CA TYR A 157 -0.99 -10.26 -5.53
C TYR A 157 0.08 -9.29 -5.06
N CYS A 158 1.32 -9.75 -4.94
CA CYS A 158 2.45 -8.91 -4.56
C CYS A 158 2.61 -7.71 -5.50
N GLN A 159 2.59 -7.93 -6.81
CA GLN A 159 2.66 -6.86 -7.81
C GLN A 159 1.50 -5.87 -7.72
N ALA A 160 0.29 -6.36 -7.43
CA ALA A 160 -0.89 -5.49 -7.30
C ALA A 160 -0.80 -4.58 -6.08
N ILE A 161 -0.33 -5.10 -4.94
CA ILE A 161 -0.29 -4.38 -3.65
C ILE A 161 1.03 -3.65 -3.37
N GLU A 162 2.08 -3.87 -4.17
CA GLU A 162 3.42 -3.27 -4.00
C GLU A 162 3.39 -1.77 -3.66
N PRO A 163 2.60 -0.90 -4.37
CA PRO A 163 2.57 0.52 -4.06
C PRO A 163 2.01 0.85 -2.68
N MET A 164 1.22 -0.06 -2.10
CA MET A 164 0.54 0.14 -0.82
C MET A 164 1.33 -0.39 0.37
N ILE A 165 2.41 -1.14 0.14
CA ILE A 165 3.20 -1.76 1.20
C ILE A 165 4.38 -0.89 1.58
N ALA A 166 4.69 -0.89 2.87
CA ALA A 166 5.95 -0.45 3.44
C ALA A 166 6.56 -1.56 4.28
N PHE A 167 7.87 -1.64 4.27
CA PHE A 167 8.66 -2.53 5.10
C PHE A 167 9.48 -1.65 6.04
N ASN A 168 8.92 -1.34 7.22
CA ASN A 168 9.64 -0.58 8.23
C ASN A 168 10.35 -1.55 9.16
N TYR A 169 11.58 -1.24 9.44
CA TYR A 169 12.39 -1.97 10.39
C TYR A 169 12.14 -1.42 11.79
N TYR A 170 11.86 -2.32 12.72
CA TYR A 170 11.72 -2.00 14.14
C TYR A 170 12.78 -2.75 14.91
N GLU A 171 13.69 -2.03 15.54
CA GLU A 171 14.61 -2.64 16.49
C GLU A 171 13.80 -3.24 17.64
N GLN A 172 13.80 -4.57 17.73
CA GLN A 172 13.31 -5.25 18.93
C GLN A 172 14.42 -5.17 19.97
N ALA A 173 14.09 -4.60 21.14
CA ALA A 173 15.07 -4.25 22.15
C ALA A 173 15.85 -5.44 22.74
N ASP A 174 15.38 -6.69 22.58
CA ASP A 174 15.91 -7.85 23.31
C ASP A 174 16.25 -9.10 22.47
N ASP A 175 16.03 -9.12 21.15
CA ASP A 175 16.44 -10.27 20.32
C ASP A 175 16.98 -9.82 18.96
N PRO A 176 18.23 -10.14 18.61
CA PRO A 176 18.69 -9.93 17.24
C PRO A 176 17.82 -10.75 16.30
N ILE A 177 17.33 -10.12 15.24
CA ILE A 177 16.54 -10.79 14.19
C ILE A 177 17.20 -12.11 13.88
N ASN A 178 16.48 -13.21 14.08
CA ASN A 178 17.04 -14.54 14.05
C ASN A 178 17.87 -14.83 12.79
N TRP A 179 17.47 -14.32 11.61
CA TRP A 179 18.25 -14.51 10.37
C TRP A 179 19.64 -13.84 10.40
N GLN A 180 19.86 -12.79 11.22
CA GLN A 180 21.18 -12.18 11.40
C GLN A 180 22.17 -13.13 12.07
N ARG A 181 21.67 -14.17 12.75
CA ARG A 181 22.52 -15.25 13.29
C ARG A 181 23.35 -15.91 12.18
N LEU A 182 22.79 -16.00 10.95
CA LEU A 182 23.54 -16.50 9.79
C LEU A 182 24.76 -15.66 9.44
N ASN A 183 24.79 -14.38 9.87
CA ASN A 183 25.94 -13.50 9.70
C ASN A 183 26.98 -13.59 10.81
N VAL A 184 26.58 -14.05 12.00
CA VAL A 184 27.44 -13.99 13.21
C VAL A 184 27.91 -15.38 13.62
N LEU A 185 27.01 -16.39 13.59
CA LEU A 185 27.31 -17.72 14.11
C LEU A 185 28.41 -18.43 13.32
N PRO A 186 29.35 -19.08 14.01
CA PRO A 186 30.35 -19.93 13.38
C PRO A 186 29.70 -21.21 12.82
N MET A 187 30.42 -21.86 11.91
CA MET A 187 29.93 -23.09 11.25
C MET A 187 29.50 -24.18 12.25
N SER A 188 30.24 -24.34 13.36
CA SER A 188 29.93 -25.34 14.39
C SER A 188 28.56 -25.12 15.03
N GLU A 189 28.23 -23.88 15.38
CA GLU A 189 26.96 -23.52 15.99
C GLU A 189 25.78 -23.62 15.00
N LEU A 190 26.00 -23.30 13.72
CA LEU A 190 25.00 -23.51 12.68
C LEU A 190 24.63 -25.00 12.53
N VAL A 191 25.62 -25.88 12.65
CA VAL A 191 25.40 -27.35 12.61
C VAL A 191 24.70 -27.82 13.88
N GLU A 192 25.06 -27.32 15.07
CA GLU A 192 24.39 -27.63 16.33
C GLU A 192 22.90 -27.22 16.33
N LEU A 193 22.59 -26.12 15.64
CA LEU A 193 21.21 -25.64 15.45
C LEU A 193 20.41 -26.41 14.37
N GLY A 194 21.02 -27.45 13.78
CA GLY A 194 20.32 -28.37 12.89
C GLY A 194 20.60 -28.16 11.40
N LEU A 195 21.54 -27.29 11.01
CA LEU A 195 21.97 -27.20 9.62
C LEU A 195 22.89 -28.38 9.27
N ASP A 196 22.73 -28.93 8.10
CA ASP A 196 23.71 -29.87 7.59
C ASP A 196 25.07 -29.18 7.35
N ARG A 197 26.15 -29.95 7.45
CA ARG A 197 27.52 -29.43 7.41
C ARG A 197 27.85 -28.71 6.11
N ASP A 198 27.34 -29.22 4.99
CA ASP A 198 27.62 -28.66 3.66
C ASP A 198 26.90 -27.31 3.48
N SER A 199 25.65 -27.21 3.94
CA SER A 199 24.88 -25.96 3.92
C SER A 199 25.49 -24.92 4.86
N ALA A 200 25.89 -25.30 6.07
CA ALA A 200 26.61 -24.40 6.99
C ALA A 200 27.93 -23.89 6.39
N ALA A 201 28.70 -24.78 5.74
CA ALA A 201 29.93 -24.42 5.06
C ALA A 201 29.68 -23.46 3.90
N ALA A 202 28.65 -23.69 3.09
CA ALA A 202 28.27 -22.82 1.98
C ALA A 202 27.92 -21.41 2.48
N ILE A 203 27.09 -21.30 3.53
CA ILE A 203 26.72 -20.00 4.14
C ILE A 203 27.95 -19.28 4.65
N CYS A 204 28.82 -19.94 5.42
CA CYS A 204 30.02 -19.33 5.96
C CYS A 204 31.00 -18.90 4.86
N THR A 205 31.20 -19.72 3.82
CA THR A 205 32.08 -19.42 2.70
C THR A 205 31.62 -18.20 1.92
N GLU A 206 30.35 -18.15 1.59
CA GLU A 206 29.76 -17.02 0.87
C GLU A 206 29.78 -15.74 1.69
N ARG A 207 29.55 -15.83 3.01
CA ARG A 207 29.68 -14.71 3.93
C ARG A 207 31.13 -14.17 3.97
N HIS A 208 32.12 -15.03 3.99
CA HIS A 208 33.53 -14.63 3.96
C HIS A 208 33.95 -13.99 2.62
N ARG A 209 33.42 -14.48 1.51
CA ARG A 209 33.76 -13.97 0.17
C ARG A 209 33.13 -12.62 -0.14
N HIS A 210 31.86 -12.42 0.22
CA HIS A 210 31.04 -11.31 -0.24
C HIS A 210 30.50 -10.42 0.89
N GLY A 211 30.94 -10.65 2.13
CA GLY A 211 30.48 -9.91 3.31
C GLY A 211 29.12 -10.43 3.85
N ALA A 212 28.62 -9.75 4.87
CA ALA A 212 27.38 -10.09 5.54
C ALA A 212 26.17 -10.06 4.58
N TYR A 213 25.24 -10.97 4.80
CA TYR A 213 23.98 -11.00 4.09
C TYR A 213 23.08 -9.85 4.54
N ARG A 214 22.34 -9.25 3.61
CA ARG A 214 21.39 -8.16 3.87
C ARG A 214 19.96 -8.66 4.03
N SER A 215 19.66 -9.89 3.58
CA SER A 215 18.36 -10.52 3.65
C SER A 215 18.47 -12.02 3.46
N LEU A 216 17.40 -12.76 3.85
CA LEU A 216 17.28 -14.20 3.57
C LEU A 216 17.29 -14.53 2.08
N ILE A 217 16.70 -13.66 1.27
CA ILE A 217 16.70 -13.82 -0.19
C ILE A 217 18.13 -13.73 -0.73
N GLU A 218 18.96 -12.87 -0.13
CA GLU A 218 20.37 -12.80 -0.49
C GLU A 218 21.12 -14.08 -0.11
N VAL A 219 20.82 -14.68 1.05
CA VAL A 219 21.36 -16.00 1.43
C VAL A 219 21.00 -17.03 0.35
N LYS A 220 19.71 -17.16 0.01
CA LYS A 220 19.26 -18.07 -1.04
C LYS A 220 19.95 -17.83 -2.38
N ARG A 221 20.03 -16.57 -2.81
CA ARG A 221 20.62 -16.21 -4.12
C ARG A 221 22.12 -16.52 -4.17
N ARG A 222 22.85 -16.26 -3.09
CA ARG A 222 24.31 -16.43 -3.04
C ARG A 222 24.70 -17.87 -2.80
N THR A 223 23.99 -18.58 -1.92
CA THR A 223 24.32 -19.98 -1.57
C THR A 223 23.62 -21.01 -2.45
N GLY A 224 22.51 -20.64 -3.13
CA GLY A 224 21.65 -21.60 -3.85
C GLY A 224 20.81 -22.49 -2.95
N LEU A 225 20.91 -22.37 -1.62
CA LEU A 225 20.21 -23.21 -0.67
C LEU A 225 18.73 -22.83 -0.58
N PRO A 226 17.80 -23.81 -0.54
CA PRO A 226 16.40 -23.53 -0.31
C PRO A 226 16.19 -23.00 1.12
N ILE A 227 15.34 -21.98 1.27
CA ILE A 227 15.05 -21.33 2.57
C ILE A 227 14.55 -22.34 3.62
N ALA A 228 13.84 -23.37 3.18
CA ALA A 228 13.32 -24.43 4.07
C ALA A 228 14.42 -25.09 4.94
N LEU A 229 15.67 -25.11 4.47
CA LEU A 229 16.78 -25.71 5.22
C LEU A 229 17.19 -24.91 6.45
N TYR A 230 17.08 -23.61 6.42
CA TYR A 230 17.49 -22.71 7.51
C TYR A 230 16.33 -21.89 8.09
N LYS A 231 15.09 -22.19 7.67
CA LYS A 231 13.89 -21.49 8.19
C LYS A 231 13.75 -21.65 9.71
N HIS A 232 14.17 -22.79 10.28
CA HIS A 232 14.11 -23.07 11.71
C HIS A 232 15.16 -22.31 12.54
N LEU A 233 16.10 -21.62 11.90
CA LEU A 233 17.12 -20.78 12.55
C LEU A 233 16.70 -19.31 12.65
N ILE A 234 15.53 -19.00 12.10
CA ILE A 234 15.03 -17.62 11.94
C ILE A 234 13.99 -17.29 13.06
#